data_8c65935c0ce806f39c2a38becbda1307
#
_entry.id   8c65935c0ce806f39c2a38becbda1307
#
_cell.length_a   1.000
_cell.length_b   1.000
_cell.length_c   1.000
_cell.angle_alpha   90.00
_cell.angle_beta   90.00
_cell.angle_gamma   90.00
#
_symmetry.space_group_name_H-M   'P 1'
#
loop_
_entity.id
_entity.type
_entity.pdbx_description
1 polymer ?
#
loop_
_entity_poly.entity_id
_entity_poly.type
_entity_poly.pdbx_seq_one_letter_code
_entity_poly.pdbx_strand_id
1 'polypeptide(L)'
;MVRDLRTILDGWDFEPGKISVRKIIGSDQRQKIQARVDLGVMQFEVEGRPDGNRPEGCESLLIFHERRLMEYQREFDGDDEFELGTEDCRRLRHEAYLYHQRYVSLFVLEEYEAVERDTETTLRVIDLCHRYAASQRDRDALSAYRNYALMMNTRARALQEVKCDEFENGLAIVEAGIVSLQKAVAVEDAYDPPCEIDNSSEVDLLVALRGEIIARMPDSALPKLNTELAAALLAEDYELATAIRDRIAVAASEQSNSER
;
A
#
# COMPACT_ATOMS: atom_id res chain seq x y z
N MET A 1 32.12 -9.05 23.13
CA MET A 1 32.42 -7.60 23.06
C MET A 1 31.10 -6.87 22.85
N VAL A 2 30.67 -6.04 23.79
CA VAL A 2 29.46 -5.23 23.66
C VAL A 2 29.79 -4.10 22.71
N ARG A 3 29.01 -3.94 21.62
CA ARG A 3 29.21 -2.86 20.64
C ARG A 3 28.31 -1.68 21.00
N ASP A 4 28.89 -0.49 21.11
CA ASP A 4 28.17 0.76 21.28
C ASP A 4 27.43 1.11 19.97
N LEU A 5 26.19 1.57 20.07
CA LEU A 5 25.40 2.04 18.92
C LEU A 5 26.00 3.26 18.24
N ARG A 6 26.85 4.03 18.91
CA ARG A 6 27.52 5.21 18.33
C ARG A 6 28.22 4.88 17.02
N THR A 7 28.90 3.73 16.94
CA THR A 7 29.61 3.31 15.71
C THR A 7 28.67 3.01 14.54
N ILE A 8 27.40 2.72 14.81
CA ILE A 8 26.38 2.47 13.81
C ILE A 8 25.69 3.77 13.38
N LEU A 9 25.55 4.71 14.32
CA LEU A 9 24.85 5.98 14.16
C LEU A 9 25.76 7.13 13.74
N ASP A 10 27.06 6.94 13.79
CA ASP A 10 28.05 7.97 13.43
C ASP A 10 27.86 8.39 11.97
N GLY A 11 27.75 9.71 11.75
CA GLY A 11 27.46 10.28 10.43
C GLY A 11 26.03 10.03 9.90
N TRP A 12 25.13 9.55 10.75
CA TRP A 12 23.73 9.31 10.38
C TRP A 12 22.79 10.00 11.39
N ASP A 13 22.59 11.28 11.19
CA ASP A 13 21.81 12.12 12.08
C ASP A 13 20.32 11.76 12.07
N PHE A 14 19.67 11.95 13.23
CA PHE A 14 18.23 11.83 13.36
C PHE A 14 17.61 13.22 13.23
N GLU A 15 16.63 13.35 12.32
CA GLU A 15 15.79 14.54 12.21
C GLU A 15 14.35 14.18 12.59
N PRO A 16 13.77 14.80 13.63
CA PRO A 16 12.37 14.60 13.99
C PRO A 16 11.43 14.88 12.80
N GLY A 17 10.49 13.99 12.57
CA GLY A 17 9.54 14.10 11.45
C GLY A 17 10.06 13.65 10.09
N LYS A 18 11.34 13.29 9.97
CA LYS A 18 11.89 12.66 8.77
C LYS A 18 12.19 11.18 8.97
N ILE A 19 11.77 10.36 8.03
CA ILE A 19 12.12 8.94 7.97
C ILE A 19 13.43 8.83 7.20
N SER A 20 14.51 8.46 7.90
CA SER A 20 15.82 8.24 7.28
C SER A 20 16.12 6.74 7.19
N VAL A 21 16.35 6.23 5.98
CA VAL A 21 16.52 4.81 5.69
C VAL A 21 17.76 4.59 4.85
N ARG A 22 18.44 3.48 5.07
CA ARG A 22 19.56 3.04 4.24
C ARG A 22 19.57 1.51 4.04
N LYS A 23 20.18 1.07 2.96
CA LYS A 23 20.52 -0.35 2.75
C LYS A 23 21.95 -0.59 3.19
N ILE A 24 22.19 -1.72 3.82
CA ILE A 24 23.53 -2.18 4.23
C ILE A 24 23.71 -3.64 3.83
N ILE A 25 24.96 -4.08 3.81
CA ILE A 25 25.30 -5.51 3.77
C ILE A 25 25.59 -5.97 5.21
N GLY A 26 24.81 -6.92 5.69
CA GLY A 26 24.97 -7.51 7.01
C GLY A 26 26.22 -8.38 7.13
N SER A 27 26.55 -8.81 8.34
CA SER A 27 27.67 -9.74 8.59
C SER A 27 27.47 -11.13 7.96
N ASP A 28 26.22 -11.46 7.64
CA ASP A 28 25.78 -12.66 6.92
C ASP A 28 25.85 -12.52 5.38
N GLN A 29 26.42 -11.43 4.88
CA GLN A 29 26.53 -11.06 3.47
C GLN A 29 25.18 -10.82 2.79
N ARG A 30 24.10 -10.67 3.56
CA ARG A 30 22.78 -10.35 3.04
C ARG A 30 22.51 -8.86 3.13
N GLN A 31 21.73 -8.35 2.18
CA GLN A 31 21.24 -6.99 2.24
C GLN A 31 20.23 -6.84 3.37
N LYS A 32 20.33 -5.75 4.13
CA LYS A 32 19.42 -5.37 5.20
C LYS A 32 18.96 -3.93 4.99
N ILE A 33 17.78 -3.63 5.51
CA ILE A 33 17.26 -2.27 5.57
C ILE A 33 17.43 -1.76 7.00
N GLN A 34 17.95 -0.55 7.15
CA GLN A 34 18.03 0.12 8.44
C GLN A 34 17.24 1.43 8.38
N ALA A 35 16.31 1.64 9.33
CA ALA A 35 15.59 2.87 9.53
C ALA A 35 16.08 3.55 10.82
N ARG A 36 16.44 4.84 10.72
CA ARG A 36 16.89 5.64 11.85
C ARG A 36 15.68 6.02 12.70
N VAL A 37 15.75 5.72 13.97
CA VAL A 37 14.79 6.18 15.00
C VAL A 37 15.53 7.02 16.01
N ASP A 38 14.80 7.76 16.87
CA ASP A 38 15.34 8.75 17.79
C ASP A 38 16.62 8.27 18.51
N LEU A 39 16.52 7.22 19.31
CA LEU A 39 17.66 6.72 20.12
C LEU A 39 18.30 5.45 19.55
N GLY A 40 17.98 5.05 18.31
CA GLY A 40 18.47 3.80 17.78
C GLY A 40 18.25 3.60 16.30
N VAL A 41 18.18 2.32 15.92
CA VAL A 41 17.95 1.87 14.55
C VAL A 41 17.04 0.66 14.58
N MET A 42 16.08 0.62 13.67
CA MET A 42 15.36 -0.60 13.32
C MET A 42 16.08 -1.24 12.14
N GLN A 43 16.21 -2.57 12.17
CA GLN A 43 16.81 -3.31 11.07
C GLN A 43 15.89 -4.41 10.62
N PHE A 44 15.72 -4.53 9.29
CA PHE A 44 14.83 -5.50 8.66
C PHE A 44 15.58 -6.36 7.66
N GLU A 45 15.15 -7.61 7.54
CA GLU A 45 15.45 -8.43 6.36
C GLU A 45 14.75 -7.84 5.14
N VAL A 46 15.39 -7.95 3.96
CA VAL A 46 14.79 -7.48 2.70
C VAL A 46 13.65 -8.42 2.26
N GLU A 47 13.87 -9.72 2.43
CA GLU A 47 12.93 -10.77 2.04
C GLU A 47 12.35 -11.51 3.24
N GLY A 48 11.21 -12.19 3.02
CA GLY A 48 10.52 -12.95 4.05
C GLY A 48 9.96 -12.08 5.18
N ARG A 49 9.85 -12.62 6.38
CA ARG A 49 9.39 -11.87 7.54
C ARG A 49 10.43 -10.81 7.94
N PRO A 50 10.02 -9.56 8.25
CA PRO A 50 10.95 -8.45 8.48
C PRO A 50 11.99 -8.67 9.59
N ASP A 51 11.67 -9.44 10.62
CA ASP A 51 12.58 -9.78 11.73
C ASP A 51 13.46 -11.01 11.45
N GLY A 52 13.34 -11.63 10.28
CA GLY A 52 14.07 -12.82 9.88
C GLY A 52 13.66 -14.12 10.59
N ASN A 53 12.66 -14.06 11.46
CA ASN A 53 12.16 -15.24 12.16
C ASN A 53 11.28 -16.11 11.26
N ARG A 54 11.27 -17.41 11.54
CA ARG A 54 10.41 -18.39 10.85
C ARG A 54 9.48 -19.07 11.86
N PRO A 55 8.36 -18.40 12.22
CA PRO A 55 7.42 -18.93 13.20
C PRO A 55 6.82 -20.24 12.69
N GLU A 56 6.70 -21.23 13.58
CA GLU A 56 6.14 -22.55 13.27
C GLU A 56 6.82 -23.23 12.05
N GLY A 57 8.09 -22.87 11.76
CA GLY A 57 8.85 -23.35 10.60
C GLY A 57 8.40 -22.75 9.25
N CYS A 58 7.42 -21.85 9.24
CA CYS A 58 6.92 -21.15 8.05
C CYS A 58 7.64 -19.81 7.82
N GLU A 59 7.48 -19.24 6.65
CA GLU A 59 8.05 -17.91 6.31
C GLU A 59 7.39 -16.79 7.10
N SER A 60 6.11 -16.96 7.45
CA SER A 60 5.33 -16.01 8.25
C SER A 60 4.22 -16.73 9.02
N LEU A 61 3.63 -16.06 10.02
CA LEU A 61 2.44 -16.54 10.70
C LEU A 61 1.21 -16.56 9.78
N LEU A 62 1.12 -15.59 8.87
CA LEU A 62 0.07 -15.57 7.85
C LEU A 62 0.08 -16.89 7.06
N ILE A 63 1.24 -17.27 6.49
CA ILE A 63 1.37 -18.51 5.72
C ILE A 63 1.06 -19.75 6.59
N PHE A 64 1.46 -19.74 7.84
CA PHE A 64 1.13 -20.83 8.78
C PHE A 64 -0.39 -20.96 8.96
N HIS A 65 -1.09 -19.86 9.24
CA HIS A 65 -2.55 -19.90 9.47
C HIS A 65 -3.34 -20.16 8.19
N GLU A 66 -2.91 -19.64 7.04
CA GLU A 66 -3.52 -19.98 5.75
C GLU A 66 -3.40 -21.47 5.42
N ARG A 67 -2.26 -22.08 5.75
CA ARG A 67 -2.10 -23.54 5.62
C ARG A 67 -3.05 -24.29 6.53
N ARG A 68 -3.15 -23.88 7.81
CA ARG A 68 -4.13 -24.45 8.77
C ARG A 68 -5.56 -24.34 8.24
N LEU A 69 -5.92 -23.19 7.66
CA LEU A 69 -7.24 -22.97 7.06
C LEU A 69 -7.47 -23.93 5.86
N MET A 70 -6.49 -24.04 4.97
CA MET A 70 -6.60 -24.97 3.83
C MET A 70 -6.71 -26.43 4.26
N GLU A 71 -5.98 -26.85 5.31
CA GLU A 71 -6.09 -28.20 5.87
C GLU A 71 -7.48 -28.42 6.49
N TYR A 72 -7.98 -27.44 7.24
CA TYR A 72 -9.32 -27.47 7.82
C TYR A 72 -10.42 -27.60 6.75
N GLN A 73 -10.36 -26.77 5.70
CA GLN A 73 -11.32 -26.81 4.60
C GLN A 73 -11.34 -28.16 3.87
N ARG A 74 -10.19 -28.84 3.77
CA ARG A 74 -10.13 -30.19 3.17
C ARG A 74 -10.74 -31.27 4.05
N GLU A 75 -10.62 -31.13 5.36
CA GLU A 75 -11.11 -32.10 6.33
C GLU A 75 -12.62 -31.97 6.57
N PHE A 76 -13.14 -30.73 6.61
CA PHE A 76 -14.52 -30.42 7.01
C PHE A 76 -15.41 -29.92 5.87
N ASP A 77 -14.90 -29.88 4.63
CA ASP A 77 -15.62 -29.39 3.44
C ASP A 77 -16.19 -27.96 3.60
N GLY A 78 -15.50 -27.11 4.37
CA GLY A 78 -15.88 -25.73 4.64
C GLY A 78 -14.96 -25.03 5.63
N ASP A 79 -15.28 -23.81 5.98
CA ASP A 79 -14.51 -22.99 6.94
C ASP A 79 -15.36 -22.39 8.08
N ASP A 80 -16.62 -22.79 8.22
CA ASP A 80 -17.61 -22.18 9.12
C ASP A 80 -17.21 -22.21 10.61
N GLU A 81 -16.53 -23.27 11.04
CA GLU A 81 -16.07 -23.45 12.44
C GLU A 81 -14.57 -23.20 12.61
N PHE A 82 -13.88 -22.72 11.55
CA PHE A 82 -12.48 -22.35 11.71
C PHE A 82 -12.34 -21.05 12.48
N GLU A 83 -11.59 -21.07 13.57
CA GLU A 83 -11.39 -19.89 14.42
C GLU A 83 -9.91 -19.63 14.73
N LEU A 84 -9.58 -18.34 14.83
CA LEU A 84 -8.32 -17.83 15.36
C LEU A 84 -8.55 -17.35 16.80
N GLY A 85 -7.81 -17.93 17.73
CA GLY A 85 -7.82 -17.48 19.11
C GLY A 85 -7.21 -16.07 19.28
N THR A 86 -7.50 -15.44 20.43
CA THR A 86 -6.98 -14.09 20.74
C THR A 86 -5.45 -14.02 20.67
N GLU A 87 -4.74 -15.08 21.06
CA GLU A 87 -3.28 -15.13 20.99
C GLU A 87 -2.79 -15.20 19.53
N ASP A 88 -3.44 -15.98 18.66
CA ASP A 88 -3.13 -16.02 17.24
C ASP A 88 -3.32 -14.64 16.60
N CYS A 89 -4.44 -13.98 16.89
CA CYS A 89 -4.72 -12.63 16.41
C CYS A 89 -3.71 -11.61 16.94
N ARG A 90 -3.29 -11.71 18.20
CA ARG A 90 -2.25 -10.84 18.77
C ARG A 90 -0.90 -11.02 18.06
N ARG A 91 -0.50 -12.25 17.77
CA ARG A 91 0.74 -12.57 17.03
C ARG A 91 0.66 -12.08 15.58
N LEU A 92 -0.48 -12.26 14.92
CA LEU A 92 -0.71 -11.77 13.54
C LEU A 92 -0.69 -10.23 13.48
N ARG A 93 -1.29 -9.53 14.46
CA ARG A 93 -1.19 -8.06 14.57
C ARG A 93 0.25 -7.58 14.72
N HIS A 94 1.04 -8.29 15.53
CA HIS A 94 2.46 -7.96 15.65
C HIS A 94 3.20 -8.18 14.33
N GLU A 95 2.89 -9.25 13.60
CA GLU A 95 3.46 -9.49 12.28
C GLU A 95 3.10 -8.39 11.28
N ALA A 96 1.82 -7.98 11.22
CA ALA A 96 1.38 -6.84 10.40
C ALA A 96 2.14 -5.55 10.75
N TYR A 97 2.38 -5.29 12.05
CA TYR A 97 3.21 -4.16 12.48
C TYR A 97 4.65 -4.24 11.96
N LEU A 98 5.27 -5.41 11.94
CA LEU A 98 6.63 -5.58 11.38
C LEU A 98 6.65 -5.26 9.89
N TYR A 99 5.69 -5.76 9.12
CA TYR A 99 5.56 -5.45 7.69
C TYR A 99 5.31 -3.95 7.47
N HIS A 100 4.45 -3.33 8.32
CA HIS A 100 4.22 -1.89 8.27
C HIS A 100 5.52 -1.09 8.40
N GLN A 101 6.35 -1.37 9.40
CA GLN A 101 7.63 -0.67 9.60
C GLN A 101 8.55 -0.85 8.38
N ARG A 102 8.55 -2.04 7.76
CA ARG A 102 9.38 -2.29 6.59
C ARG A 102 8.85 -1.62 5.34
N TYR A 103 7.54 -1.71 5.04
CA TYR A 103 7.05 -1.10 3.80
C TYR A 103 7.11 0.43 3.81
N VAL A 104 6.96 1.08 4.97
CA VAL A 104 7.22 2.53 5.08
C VAL A 104 8.68 2.85 4.77
N SER A 105 9.62 2.03 5.26
CA SER A 105 11.04 2.18 4.96
C SER A 105 11.36 1.92 3.49
N LEU A 106 10.77 0.90 2.89
CA LEU A 106 10.90 0.56 1.47
C LEU A 106 10.33 1.65 0.56
N PHE A 107 9.23 2.29 0.97
CA PHE A 107 8.63 3.39 0.22
C PHE A 107 9.58 4.60 0.14
N VAL A 108 10.28 4.93 1.23
CA VAL A 108 11.33 5.98 1.23
C VAL A 108 12.51 5.62 0.31
N LEU A 109 12.80 4.33 0.16
CA LEU A 109 13.84 3.83 -0.74
C LEU A 109 13.36 3.67 -2.21
N GLU A 110 12.10 4.00 -2.50
CA GLU A 110 11.47 3.83 -3.81
C GLU A 110 11.48 2.37 -4.34
N GLU A 111 11.45 1.41 -3.42
CA GLU A 111 11.38 -0.02 -3.70
C GLU A 111 9.92 -0.48 -3.79
N TYR A 112 9.20 0.03 -4.78
CA TYR A 112 7.74 -0.06 -4.85
C TYR A 112 7.18 -1.47 -4.96
N GLU A 113 7.85 -2.38 -5.69
CA GLU A 113 7.45 -3.79 -5.76
C GLU A 113 7.48 -4.46 -4.37
N ALA A 114 8.48 -4.13 -3.56
CA ALA A 114 8.59 -4.66 -2.22
C ALA A 114 7.56 -4.03 -1.27
N VAL A 115 7.17 -2.76 -1.48
CA VAL A 115 6.06 -2.12 -0.76
C VAL A 115 4.73 -2.81 -1.11
N GLU A 116 4.47 -3.08 -2.39
CA GLU A 116 3.28 -3.80 -2.84
C GLU A 116 3.18 -5.16 -2.14
N ARG A 117 4.22 -5.98 -2.20
CA ARG A 117 4.31 -7.29 -1.53
C ARG A 117 3.98 -7.20 -0.04
N ASP A 118 4.59 -6.26 0.68
CA ASP A 118 4.44 -6.15 2.13
C ASP A 118 3.07 -5.59 2.54
N THR A 119 2.51 -4.67 1.76
CA THR A 119 1.16 -4.15 1.98
C THR A 119 0.11 -5.20 1.67
N GLU A 120 0.26 -6.02 0.63
CA GLU A 120 -0.60 -7.17 0.35
C GLU A 120 -0.58 -8.18 1.49
N THR A 121 0.60 -8.49 2.02
CA THR A 121 0.73 -9.35 3.20
C THR A 121 -0.03 -8.78 4.39
N THR A 122 0.08 -7.48 4.64
CA THR A 122 -0.66 -6.78 5.70
C THR A 122 -2.16 -6.86 5.49
N LEU A 123 -2.67 -6.60 4.28
CA LEU A 123 -4.09 -6.69 3.95
C LEU A 123 -4.63 -8.12 4.15
N ARG A 124 -3.89 -9.14 3.74
CA ARG A 124 -4.26 -10.55 3.96
C ARG A 124 -4.32 -10.91 5.44
N VAL A 125 -3.41 -10.38 6.28
CA VAL A 125 -3.48 -10.55 7.75
C VAL A 125 -4.76 -9.91 8.30
N ILE A 126 -5.10 -8.70 7.84
CA ILE A 126 -6.32 -8.00 8.25
C ILE A 126 -7.56 -8.81 7.87
N ASP A 127 -7.64 -9.30 6.63
CA ASP A 127 -8.76 -10.10 6.13
C ASP A 127 -8.90 -11.42 6.90
N LEU A 128 -7.79 -12.10 7.17
CA LEU A 128 -7.78 -13.35 7.93
C LEU A 128 -8.29 -13.14 9.35
N CYS A 129 -7.81 -12.11 10.07
CA CYS A 129 -8.29 -11.77 11.40
C CYS A 129 -9.76 -11.34 11.39
N HIS A 130 -10.16 -10.50 10.45
CA HIS A 130 -11.54 -10.02 10.34
C HIS A 130 -12.52 -11.17 10.13
N ARG A 131 -12.16 -12.13 9.26
CA ARG A 131 -13.04 -13.27 8.94
C ARG A 131 -13.09 -14.34 10.01
N TYR A 132 -11.96 -14.66 10.63
CA TYR A 132 -11.83 -15.88 11.45
C TYR A 132 -11.51 -15.65 12.92
N ALA A 133 -11.33 -14.41 13.39
CA ALA A 133 -11.11 -14.19 14.82
C ALA A 133 -12.37 -14.57 15.63
N ALA A 134 -12.18 -15.31 16.73
CA ALA A 134 -13.24 -15.72 17.62
C ALA A 134 -13.98 -14.55 18.27
N SER A 135 -13.28 -13.46 18.62
CA SER A 135 -13.86 -12.27 19.25
C SER A 135 -14.06 -11.11 18.29
N GLN A 136 -15.16 -10.34 18.45
CA GLN A 136 -15.40 -9.13 17.67
C GLN A 136 -14.27 -8.12 17.86
N ARG A 137 -13.77 -7.95 19.08
CA ARG A 137 -12.63 -7.08 19.38
C ARG A 137 -11.40 -7.40 18.54
N ASP A 138 -11.09 -8.68 18.32
CA ASP A 138 -9.94 -9.09 17.52
C ASP A 138 -10.21 -8.93 16.02
N ARG A 139 -11.47 -9.05 15.57
CA ARG A 139 -11.90 -8.76 14.18
C ARG A 139 -11.67 -7.32 13.82
N ASP A 140 -12.01 -6.39 14.72
CA ASP A 140 -11.97 -4.95 14.47
C ASP A 140 -10.60 -4.34 14.76
N ALA A 141 -9.73 -5.04 15.48
CA ALA A 141 -8.46 -4.50 15.98
C ALA A 141 -7.50 -3.98 14.91
N LEU A 142 -7.62 -4.44 13.66
CA LEU A 142 -6.80 -4.02 12.52
C LEU A 142 -7.58 -3.22 11.47
N SER A 143 -8.90 -3.07 11.63
CA SER A 143 -9.74 -2.41 10.61
C SER A 143 -9.28 -0.98 10.32
N ALA A 144 -8.90 -0.23 11.35
CA ALA A 144 -8.39 1.14 11.20
C ALA A 144 -7.11 1.25 10.35
N TYR A 145 -6.35 0.17 10.22
CA TYR A 145 -5.10 0.17 9.42
C TYR A 145 -5.32 -0.26 7.97
N ARG A 146 -6.52 -0.76 7.64
CA ARG A 146 -6.85 -1.26 6.31
C ARG A 146 -6.74 -0.19 5.24
N ASN A 147 -7.34 0.96 5.48
CA ASN A 147 -7.39 2.06 4.52
C ASN A 147 -5.98 2.62 4.26
N TYR A 148 -5.16 2.75 5.31
CA TYR A 148 -3.78 3.15 5.16
C TYR A 148 -2.95 2.13 4.35
N ALA A 149 -3.08 0.83 4.62
CA ALA A 149 -2.38 -0.20 3.88
C ALA A 149 -2.80 -0.23 2.39
N LEU A 150 -4.11 -0.07 2.10
CA LEU A 150 -4.65 0.01 0.75
C LEU A 150 -4.14 1.25 0.00
N MET A 151 -4.10 2.41 0.66
CA MET A 151 -3.54 3.64 0.11
C MET A 151 -2.05 3.47 -0.22
N MET A 152 -1.26 2.89 0.68
CA MET A 152 0.17 2.65 0.45
C MET A 152 0.42 1.64 -0.68
N ASN A 153 -0.40 0.58 -0.78
CA ASN A 153 -0.37 -0.38 -1.89
C ASN A 153 -0.67 0.32 -3.22
N THR A 154 -1.74 1.10 -3.28
CA THR A 154 -2.13 1.86 -4.47
C THR A 154 -1.02 2.82 -4.91
N ARG A 155 -0.43 3.57 -3.96
CA ARG A 155 0.68 4.49 -4.25
C ARG A 155 1.89 3.78 -4.81
N ALA A 156 2.27 2.66 -4.22
CA ALA A 156 3.44 1.89 -4.65
C ALA A 156 3.25 1.37 -6.09
N ARG A 157 2.11 0.75 -6.38
CA ARG A 157 1.78 0.25 -7.70
C ARG A 157 1.75 1.36 -8.75
N ALA A 158 1.10 2.46 -8.45
CA ALA A 158 1.03 3.60 -9.37
C ALA A 158 2.41 4.21 -9.63
N LEU A 159 3.23 4.39 -8.60
CA LEU A 159 4.58 4.94 -8.74
C LEU A 159 5.54 3.99 -9.46
N GLN A 160 5.32 2.67 -9.35
CA GLN A 160 6.05 1.67 -10.13
C GLN A 160 5.79 1.84 -11.63
N GLU A 161 4.52 2.01 -12.05
CA GLU A 161 4.16 2.28 -13.44
C GLU A 161 4.77 3.61 -13.93
N VAL A 162 4.65 4.67 -13.12
CA VAL A 162 5.26 5.98 -13.43
C VAL A 162 6.79 5.88 -13.59
N LYS A 163 7.44 5.02 -12.83
CA LYS A 163 8.89 4.77 -12.93
C LYS A 163 9.29 4.08 -14.24
N CYS A 164 8.34 3.38 -14.86
CA CYS A 164 8.46 2.76 -16.17
C CYS A 164 7.93 3.65 -17.32
N ASP A 165 7.63 4.93 -17.05
CA ASP A 165 7.01 5.89 -17.98
C ASP A 165 5.57 5.53 -18.42
N GLU A 166 4.92 4.55 -17.73
CA GLU A 166 3.54 4.10 -17.98
C GLU A 166 2.53 4.95 -17.18
N PHE A 167 2.44 6.23 -17.50
CA PHE A 167 1.66 7.21 -16.72
C PHE A 167 0.16 6.91 -16.72
N GLU A 168 -0.41 6.45 -17.84
CA GLU A 168 -1.85 6.13 -17.95
C GLU A 168 -2.21 4.94 -17.05
N ASN A 169 -1.35 3.91 -16.99
CA ASN A 169 -1.52 2.78 -16.09
C ASN A 169 -1.45 3.23 -14.63
N GLY A 170 -0.46 4.06 -14.28
CA GLY A 170 -0.33 4.65 -12.96
C GLY A 170 -1.57 5.46 -12.55
N LEU A 171 -2.11 6.27 -13.47
CA LEU A 171 -3.33 7.05 -13.25
C LEU A 171 -4.55 6.15 -13.01
N ALA A 172 -4.74 5.12 -13.84
CA ALA A 172 -5.85 4.18 -13.69
C ALA A 172 -5.80 3.44 -12.33
N ILE A 173 -4.60 3.07 -11.86
CA ILE A 173 -4.40 2.44 -10.54
C ILE A 173 -4.83 3.40 -9.42
N VAL A 174 -4.43 4.68 -9.48
CA VAL A 174 -4.80 5.67 -8.47
C VAL A 174 -6.31 5.90 -8.45
N GLU A 175 -6.95 6.03 -9.60
CA GLU A 175 -8.40 6.23 -9.69
C GLU A 175 -9.18 5.04 -9.13
N ALA A 176 -8.76 3.82 -9.44
CA ALA A 176 -9.34 2.61 -8.85
C ALA A 176 -9.16 2.56 -7.31
N GLY A 177 -7.99 2.99 -6.82
CA GLY A 177 -7.70 3.09 -5.38
C GLY A 177 -8.60 4.11 -4.67
N ILE A 178 -8.79 5.30 -5.25
CA ILE A 178 -9.70 6.33 -4.72
C ILE A 178 -11.11 5.76 -4.59
N VAL A 179 -11.64 5.13 -5.65
CA VAL A 179 -12.99 4.52 -5.62
C VAL A 179 -13.10 3.43 -4.55
N SER A 180 -12.05 2.62 -4.37
CA SER A 180 -12.03 1.55 -3.37
C SER A 180 -12.03 2.09 -1.94
N LEU A 181 -11.25 3.15 -1.66
CA LEU A 181 -11.22 3.80 -0.36
C LEU A 181 -12.54 4.50 -0.04
N GLN A 182 -13.13 5.22 -1.01
CA GLN A 182 -14.43 5.87 -0.82
C GLN A 182 -15.56 4.88 -0.50
N LYS A 183 -15.55 3.70 -1.12
CA LYS A 183 -16.50 2.63 -0.81
C LYS A 183 -16.30 2.07 0.60
N ALA A 184 -15.06 1.90 1.04
CA ALA A 184 -14.74 1.42 2.38
C ALA A 184 -15.24 2.41 3.45
N VAL A 185 -14.99 3.70 3.29
CA VAL A 185 -15.48 4.78 4.17
C VAL A 185 -17.00 4.79 4.24
N ALA A 186 -17.71 4.70 3.11
CA ALA A 186 -19.17 4.71 3.09
C ALA A 186 -19.80 3.51 3.81
N VAL A 187 -19.10 2.39 3.94
CA VAL A 187 -19.55 1.21 4.71
C VAL A 187 -19.30 1.40 6.20
N GLU A 188 -18.17 2.00 6.59
CA GLU A 188 -17.85 2.30 7.98
C GLU A 188 -18.80 3.35 8.57
N ASP A 189 -19.10 4.44 7.85
CA ASP A 189 -20.05 5.48 8.27
C ASP A 189 -21.48 4.97 8.48
N ALA A 190 -21.86 3.87 7.86
CA ALA A 190 -23.18 3.26 8.04
C ALA A 190 -23.31 2.44 9.33
N TYR A 191 -22.21 2.11 10.00
CA TYR A 191 -22.18 1.14 11.10
C TYR A 191 -21.75 1.69 12.46
N ASP A 192 -21.07 2.85 12.53
CA ASP A 192 -20.56 3.42 13.80
C ASP A 192 -20.54 4.97 13.75
N PRO A 193 -20.88 5.68 14.87
CA PRO A 193 -20.68 7.12 14.94
C PRO A 193 -19.19 7.46 14.80
N PRO A 194 -18.84 8.62 14.23
CA PRO A 194 -17.50 8.90 13.74
C PRO A 194 -16.45 8.72 14.82
N CYS A 195 -15.66 7.66 14.69
CA CYS A 195 -14.36 7.60 15.33
C CYS A 195 -13.50 8.66 14.63
N GLU A 196 -12.85 9.54 15.40
CA GLU A 196 -12.06 10.69 14.92
C GLU A 196 -10.83 10.34 14.08
N ILE A 197 -10.81 9.18 13.42
CA ILE A 197 -9.81 8.87 12.39
C ILE A 197 -10.35 9.43 11.09
N ASP A 198 -9.82 10.58 10.71
CA ASP A 198 -10.15 11.27 9.48
C ASP A 198 -9.67 10.45 8.26
N ASN A 199 -10.51 9.54 7.79
CA ASN A 199 -10.26 8.76 6.56
C ASN A 199 -10.22 9.63 5.28
N SER A 200 -10.45 10.93 5.41
CA SER A 200 -10.29 11.89 4.31
C SER A 200 -8.81 12.00 3.90
N SER A 201 -7.90 11.77 4.81
CA SER A 201 -6.46 11.94 4.58
C SER A 201 -5.88 10.93 3.57
N GLU A 202 -6.32 9.67 3.56
CA GLU A 202 -5.84 8.65 2.62
C GLU A 202 -6.36 8.90 1.21
N VAL A 203 -7.61 9.32 1.08
CA VAL A 203 -8.19 9.72 -0.22
C VAL A 203 -7.50 10.96 -0.75
N ASP A 204 -7.27 11.98 0.09
CA ASP A 204 -6.60 13.21 -0.28
C ASP A 204 -5.16 12.96 -0.75
N LEU A 205 -4.45 12.03 -0.13
CA LEU A 205 -3.12 11.61 -0.56
C LEU A 205 -3.12 10.97 -1.95
N LEU A 206 -4.13 10.16 -2.28
CA LEU A 206 -4.28 9.60 -3.62
C LEU A 206 -4.71 10.65 -4.65
N VAL A 207 -5.57 11.59 -4.27
CA VAL A 207 -5.96 12.72 -5.12
C VAL A 207 -4.75 13.61 -5.43
N ALA A 208 -3.90 13.88 -4.44
CA ALA A 208 -2.65 14.61 -4.64
C ALA A 208 -1.71 13.86 -5.60
N LEU A 209 -1.50 12.55 -5.39
CA LEU A 209 -0.70 11.71 -6.27
C LEU A 209 -1.22 11.71 -7.72
N ARG A 210 -2.56 11.63 -7.90
CA ARG A 210 -3.17 11.76 -9.23
C ARG A 210 -2.76 13.06 -9.92
N GLY A 211 -2.81 14.18 -9.19
CA GLY A 211 -2.39 15.49 -9.70
C GLY A 211 -0.90 15.52 -10.09
N GLU A 212 -0.05 14.90 -9.27
CA GLU A 212 1.39 14.79 -9.55
C GLU A 212 1.68 13.96 -10.81
N ILE A 213 0.98 12.83 -10.99
CA ILE A 213 1.13 11.98 -12.18
C ILE A 213 0.72 12.76 -13.44
N ILE A 214 -0.45 13.42 -13.42
CA ILE A 214 -0.93 14.24 -14.55
C ILE A 214 0.06 15.35 -14.90
N ALA A 215 0.64 16.02 -13.90
CA ALA A 215 1.61 17.08 -14.10
C ALA A 215 2.94 16.59 -14.71
N ARG A 216 3.30 15.32 -14.49
CA ARG A 216 4.51 14.69 -15.02
C ARG A 216 4.31 14.00 -16.36
N MET A 217 3.07 13.77 -16.76
CA MET A 217 2.79 13.18 -18.07
C MET A 217 3.40 14.02 -19.17
N PRO A 218 4.07 13.40 -20.15
CA PRO A 218 4.49 14.10 -21.36
C PRO A 218 3.30 14.84 -21.96
N ASP A 219 3.54 15.95 -22.63
CA ASP A 219 2.50 16.82 -23.24
C ASP A 219 1.75 16.12 -24.40
N SER A 220 1.31 14.87 -24.19
CA SER A 220 0.32 14.26 -25.05
C SER A 220 -0.99 15.00 -24.79
N ALA A 221 -1.54 15.62 -25.82
CA ALA A 221 -2.76 16.41 -25.71
C ALA A 221 -3.96 15.59 -25.16
N LEU A 222 -3.93 14.27 -25.31
CA LEU A 222 -5.03 13.36 -24.99
C LEU A 222 -5.45 13.31 -23.52
N PRO A 223 -4.56 13.14 -22.52
CA PRO A 223 -4.97 13.10 -21.11
C PRO A 223 -5.54 14.43 -20.62
N LYS A 224 -4.93 15.56 -21.03
CA LYS A 224 -5.47 16.90 -20.71
C LYS A 224 -6.86 17.11 -21.30
N LEU A 225 -7.04 16.73 -22.56
CA LEU A 225 -8.33 16.81 -23.25
C LEU A 225 -9.39 15.92 -22.62
N ASN A 226 -9.04 14.71 -22.15
CA ASN A 226 -9.97 13.83 -21.45
C ASN A 226 -10.40 14.40 -20.08
N THR A 227 -9.50 15.04 -19.35
CA THR A 227 -9.81 15.72 -18.08
C THR A 227 -10.71 16.94 -18.33
N GLU A 228 -10.42 17.75 -19.36
CA GLU A 228 -11.26 18.87 -19.78
C GLU A 228 -12.66 18.39 -20.21
N LEU A 229 -12.74 17.28 -20.94
CA LEU A 229 -14.01 16.66 -21.34
C LEU A 229 -14.86 16.25 -20.14
N ALA A 230 -14.25 15.59 -19.16
CA ALA A 230 -14.95 15.18 -17.94
C ALA A 230 -15.47 16.42 -17.17
N ALA A 231 -14.68 17.46 -17.06
CA ALA A 231 -15.09 18.71 -16.41
C ALA A 231 -16.25 19.42 -17.17
N ALA A 232 -16.20 19.45 -18.48
CA ALA A 232 -17.26 20.03 -19.31
C ALA A 232 -18.59 19.24 -19.18
N LEU A 233 -18.50 17.91 -19.12
CA LEU A 233 -19.68 17.04 -18.90
C LEU A 233 -20.29 17.24 -17.52
N LEU A 234 -19.46 17.39 -16.47
CA LEU A 234 -19.94 17.70 -15.12
C LEU A 234 -20.59 19.10 -15.00
N ALA A 235 -20.12 20.04 -15.80
CA ALA A 235 -20.70 21.39 -15.90
C ALA A 235 -21.92 21.45 -16.83
N GLU A 236 -22.34 20.32 -17.44
CA GLU A 236 -23.42 20.23 -18.44
C GLU A 236 -23.18 21.12 -19.69
N ASP A 237 -21.92 21.50 -19.93
CA ASP A 237 -21.52 22.27 -21.12
C ASP A 237 -21.25 21.32 -22.30
N TYR A 238 -22.33 20.96 -22.99
CA TYR A 238 -22.30 20.00 -24.10
C TYR A 238 -21.66 20.56 -25.36
N GLU A 239 -21.62 21.89 -25.54
CA GLU A 239 -20.91 22.53 -26.68
C GLU A 239 -19.40 22.40 -26.51
N LEU A 240 -18.90 22.72 -25.30
CA LEU A 240 -17.49 22.55 -24.95
C LEU A 240 -17.08 21.08 -24.98
N ALA A 241 -17.90 20.17 -24.42
CA ALA A 241 -17.65 18.74 -24.44
C ALA A 241 -17.52 18.18 -25.86
N THR A 242 -18.36 18.65 -26.80
CA THR A 242 -18.28 18.26 -28.22
C THR A 242 -16.98 18.76 -28.87
N ALA A 243 -16.60 20.01 -28.67
CA ALA A 243 -15.38 20.57 -29.20
C ALA A 243 -14.11 19.86 -28.67
N ILE A 244 -14.11 19.49 -27.38
CA ILE A 244 -13.00 18.75 -26.77
C ILE A 244 -12.94 17.32 -27.34
N ARG A 245 -14.05 16.64 -27.54
CA ARG A 245 -14.10 15.30 -28.14
C ARG A 245 -13.53 15.28 -29.56
N ASP A 246 -13.81 16.31 -30.35
CA ASP A 246 -13.27 16.45 -31.71
C ASP A 246 -11.74 16.64 -31.66
N ARG A 247 -11.22 17.42 -30.69
CA ARG A 247 -9.76 17.59 -30.46
C ARG A 247 -9.11 16.27 -30.03
N ILE A 248 -9.76 15.46 -29.21
CA ILE A 248 -9.29 14.12 -28.82
C ILE A 248 -9.15 13.22 -30.06
N ALA A 249 -10.14 13.21 -30.94
CA ALA A 249 -10.08 12.42 -32.17
C ALA A 249 -8.91 12.79 -33.08
N VAL A 250 -8.59 14.11 -33.20
CA VAL A 250 -7.44 14.59 -33.95
C VAL A 250 -6.13 14.17 -33.31
N ALA A 251 -5.99 14.37 -31.98
CA ALA A 251 -4.77 14.03 -31.24
C ALA A 251 -4.50 12.50 -31.27
N ALA A 252 -5.52 11.66 -31.18
CA ALA A 252 -5.38 10.21 -31.30
C ALA A 252 -4.93 9.77 -32.70
N SER A 253 -5.35 10.48 -33.74
CA SER A 253 -4.92 10.20 -35.13
C SER A 253 -3.45 10.59 -35.37
N GLU A 254 -2.97 11.63 -34.71
CA GLU A 254 -1.57 12.10 -34.80
C GLU A 254 -0.61 11.14 -34.09
N GLN A 255 -0.98 10.58 -32.93
CA GLN A 255 -0.18 9.56 -32.24
C GLN A 255 -0.05 8.29 -33.07
N SER A 256 -1.13 7.81 -33.69
CA SER A 256 -1.11 6.62 -34.55
C SER A 256 -0.23 6.77 -35.79
N ASN A 257 0.02 8.01 -36.24
CA ASN A 257 0.91 8.32 -37.37
C ASN A 257 2.37 8.49 -36.95
N SER A 258 2.66 8.80 -35.68
CA SER A 258 4.03 8.98 -35.16
C SER A 258 4.71 7.63 -34.83
N GLU A 259 3.93 6.56 -34.67
CA GLU A 259 4.41 5.20 -34.37
C GLU A 259 4.65 4.33 -35.62
N ARG A 260 4.48 4.88 -36.84
CA ARG A 260 4.76 4.22 -38.12
C ARG A 260 6.00 4.79 -38.78
#